data_5529499677615f07819a082fcac71919
#
_entry.id   5529499677615f07819a082fcac71919
#
_cell.length_a   1.000
_cell.length_b   1.000
_cell.length_c   1.000
_cell.angle_alpha   90.00
_cell.angle_beta   90.00
_cell.angle_gamma   90.00
#
_symmetry.space_group_name_H-M   'P 1'
#
loop_
_entity.id
_entity.type
_entity.pdbx_description
1 polymer ?
#
loop_
_entity_poly.entity_id
_entity_poly.type
_entity_poly.pdbx_seq_one_letter_code
_entity_poly.pdbx_strand_id
1 'polypeptide(L)'
;EISECLVGSEMCIRDSFSTGAAGKLKRKVDTMLEKVFKLSENKTTVKTEVVAGLTTFMTMAYIIALNPNLLTGFGAAGQDLWNGVFLATCIASAIGTFCMAFLANKPFAMAPGMGLNSFFAVVVGNIVAMTGMTYVASFQAALVIILLEGIVFVVLSIFNVREKIVEAIPLGIRLGISPAIGLMLMNIGLGSNVGVYAEGNGFTTPFYVMRDFFGALTPSYLQNNMGDTGFATMILTVVTMFVGLFVILAMSKKGIKGSVLYGMLVASVIYWIGSFAFLHTNPFASLATASFLPPFADMAKVTLFKFNFAGFMEIGWFTAITLIITFCIIDMFDTIGTLVGTASRAGMVDEKGDMPNMKEALLSDAIGTIAGACTGTSTITTFIESASGVEAGGRTGLTAMTTGILFLLATIFSPLFLTIPSFATAPALIIVGFYMMGSAVKIDFNDPSEGIPAFLTILAMPTAYSISEGIAIGVISWTLINLVTGKAKEKKISPLMYVLTVLFILKYVFL
;
A
#
# COMPACT_ATOMS: atom_id res chain seq x y z
N GLU A 1 0.24 -51.35 -33.04
CA GLU A 1 1.43 -51.89 -32.34
C GLU A 1 2.61 -50.90 -32.24
N ILE A 2 2.84 -50.02 -33.23
CA ILE A 2 3.93 -49.02 -33.14
C ILE A 2 3.58 -47.84 -32.21
N SER A 3 2.30 -47.49 -32.04
CA SER A 3 1.87 -46.37 -31.14
C SER A 3 1.90 -46.78 -29.65
N GLU A 4 1.70 -48.06 -29.35
CA GLU A 4 1.75 -48.56 -27.96
C GLU A 4 3.20 -48.70 -27.45
N CYS A 5 4.17 -48.98 -28.34
CA CYS A 5 5.58 -49.01 -27.98
C CYS A 5 6.17 -47.63 -27.69
N LEU A 6 5.71 -46.55 -28.37
CA LEU A 6 6.15 -45.21 -28.12
C LEU A 6 5.62 -44.67 -26.77
N VAL A 7 4.37 -44.96 -26.41
CA VAL A 7 3.79 -44.59 -25.12
C VAL A 7 4.47 -45.30 -23.96
N GLY A 8 4.85 -46.59 -24.16
CA GLY A 8 5.60 -47.35 -23.16
C GLY A 8 7.02 -46.83 -22.93
N SER A 9 7.71 -46.40 -23.98
CA SER A 9 9.08 -45.82 -23.87
C SER A 9 9.12 -44.47 -23.20
N GLU A 10 8.13 -43.57 -23.48
CA GLU A 10 8.03 -42.28 -22.79
C GLU A 10 7.69 -42.47 -21.30
N MET A 11 6.88 -43.44 -20.96
CA MET A 11 6.55 -43.74 -19.57
C MET A 11 7.75 -44.31 -18.80
N CYS A 12 8.56 -45.17 -19.43
CA CYS A 12 9.79 -45.73 -18.83
C CYS A 12 10.90 -44.65 -18.70
N ILE A 13 11.04 -43.71 -19.64
CA ILE A 13 11.98 -42.57 -19.56
C ILE A 13 11.56 -41.64 -18.44
N ARG A 14 10.28 -41.36 -18.31
CA ARG A 14 9.74 -40.48 -17.25
C ARG A 14 9.96 -41.08 -15.86
N ASP A 15 9.82 -42.39 -15.70
CA ASP A 15 10.05 -43.12 -14.44
C ASP A 15 11.55 -43.28 -14.09
N SER A 16 12.46 -43.40 -15.07
CA SER A 16 13.89 -43.43 -14.80
C SER A 16 14.49 -42.10 -14.33
N PHE A 17 13.96 -40.96 -14.81
CA PHE A 17 14.30 -39.63 -14.28
C PHE A 17 13.74 -39.40 -12.88
N SER A 18 12.64 -40.06 -12.50
CA SER A 18 11.99 -39.91 -11.19
C SER A 18 12.70 -40.72 -10.06
N THR A 19 13.55 -41.65 -10.37
CA THR A 19 14.28 -42.51 -9.40
C THR A 19 15.66 -41.97 -9.01
N GLY A 20 16.18 -40.97 -9.72
CA GLY A 20 17.43 -40.29 -9.38
C GLY A 20 17.33 -39.39 -8.12
N ALA A 21 18.47 -38.95 -7.59
CA ALA A 21 18.53 -38.09 -6.41
C ALA A 21 17.64 -36.83 -6.52
N ALA A 22 17.56 -36.23 -7.72
CA ALA A 22 16.69 -35.11 -8.03
C ALA A 22 15.20 -35.46 -7.95
N GLY A 23 14.79 -36.64 -8.43
CA GLY A 23 13.42 -37.12 -8.35
C GLY A 23 12.99 -37.44 -6.92
N LYS A 24 13.89 -38.05 -6.13
CA LYS A 24 13.64 -38.28 -4.69
C LYS A 24 13.53 -36.98 -3.91
N LEU A 25 14.38 -35.97 -4.21
CA LEU A 25 14.32 -34.65 -3.60
C LEU A 25 13.03 -33.93 -3.95
N LYS A 26 12.63 -33.96 -5.22
CA LYS A 26 11.36 -33.39 -5.69
C LYS A 26 10.17 -33.99 -4.97
N ARG A 27 10.07 -35.33 -4.91
CA ARG A 27 8.97 -36.03 -4.17
C ARG A 27 8.95 -35.63 -2.69
N LYS A 28 10.12 -35.55 -2.05
CA LYS A 28 10.22 -35.14 -0.64
C LYS A 28 9.75 -33.70 -0.43
N VAL A 29 10.12 -32.78 -1.33
CA VAL A 29 9.67 -31.38 -1.30
C VAL A 29 8.16 -31.30 -1.54
N ASP A 30 7.63 -31.96 -2.56
CA ASP A 30 6.19 -31.97 -2.86
C ASP A 30 5.38 -32.53 -1.68
N THR A 31 5.86 -33.61 -1.02
CA THR A 31 5.22 -34.17 0.18
C THR A 31 5.27 -33.20 1.36
N MET A 32 6.36 -32.46 1.52
CA MET A 32 6.48 -31.46 2.58
C MET A 32 5.53 -30.26 2.33
N LEU A 33 5.47 -29.75 1.10
CA LEU A 33 4.56 -28.67 0.71
C LEU A 33 3.10 -29.09 0.85
N GLU A 34 2.75 -30.32 0.48
CA GLU A 34 1.42 -30.88 0.69
C GLU A 34 1.05 -30.91 2.17
N LYS A 35 1.97 -31.34 3.02
CA LYS A 35 1.75 -31.43 4.47
C LYS A 35 1.53 -30.03 5.11
N VAL A 36 2.26 -29.02 4.64
CA VAL A 36 2.19 -27.64 5.18
C VAL A 36 0.98 -26.88 4.63
N PHE A 37 0.78 -26.91 3.31
CA PHE A 37 -0.19 -26.04 2.63
C PHE A 37 -1.49 -26.76 2.24
N LYS A 38 -1.58 -28.10 2.40
CA LYS A 38 -2.78 -28.90 2.10
C LYS A 38 -3.30 -28.67 0.68
N LEU A 39 -2.39 -28.80 -0.30
CA LEU A 39 -2.67 -28.48 -1.70
C LEU A 39 -3.81 -29.32 -2.28
N SER A 40 -3.82 -30.62 -2.00
CA SER A 40 -4.87 -31.55 -2.47
C SER A 40 -6.24 -31.21 -1.88
N GLU A 41 -6.30 -30.83 -0.60
CA GLU A 41 -7.52 -30.40 0.10
C GLU A 41 -8.09 -29.15 -0.57
N ASN A 42 -7.22 -28.20 -0.98
CA ASN A 42 -7.56 -26.97 -1.66
C ASN A 42 -7.65 -27.10 -3.20
N LYS A 43 -7.62 -28.31 -3.74
CA LYS A 43 -7.77 -28.63 -5.17
C LYS A 43 -6.80 -27.85 -6.08
N THR A 44 -5.55 -27.69 -5.64
CA THR A 44 -4.50 -26.95 -6.34
C THR A 44 -3.22 -27.78 -6.49
N THR A 45 -2.22 -27.25 -7.20
CA THR A 45 -0.92 -27.90 -7.42
C THR A 45 0.22 -26.91 -7.14
N VAL A 46 1.42 -27.43 -6.81
CA VAL A 46 2.62 -26.61 -6.61
C VAL A 46 2.86 -25.67 -7.80
N LYS A 47 2.71 -26.17 -9.03
CA LYS A 47 2.89 -25.34 -10.24
C LYS A 47 1.90 -24.19 -10.30
N THR A 48 0.62 -24.44 -10.03
CA THR A 48 -0.43 -23.41 -10.02
C THR A 48 -0.16 -22.36 -8.96
N GLU A 49 0.20 -22.79 -7.75
CA GLU A 49 0.49 -21.88 -6.64
C GLU A 49 1.71 -21.00 -6.92
N VAL A 50 2.79 -21.53 -7.50
CA VAL A 50 3.99 -20.77 -7.87
C VAL A 50 3.67 -19.76 -8.97
N VAL A 51 2.91 -20.16 -10.00
CA VAL A 51 2.48 -19.22 -11.06
C VAL A 51 1.58 -18.13 -10.50
N ALA A 52 0.68 -18.48 -9.59
CA ALA A 52 -0.19 -17.53 -8.90
C ALA A 52 0.63 -16.53 -8.05
N GLY A 53 1.64 -17.01 -7.30
CA GLY A 53 2.52 -16.15 -6.52
C GLY A 53 3.36 -15.20 -7.38
N LEU A 54 3.88 -15.68 -8.52
CA LEU A 54 4.56 -14.83 -9.50
C LEU A 54 3.59 -13.78 -10.06
N THR A 55 2.34 -14.15 -10.36
CA THR A 55 1.32 -13.21 -10.85
C THR A 55 1.01 -12.14 -9.82
N THR A 56 0.84 -12.51 -8.54
CA THR A 56 0.65 -11.57 -7.44
C THR A 56 1.84 -10.62 -7.32
N PHE A 57 3.06 -11.15 -7.31
CA PHE A 57 4.26 -10.32 -7.23
C PHE A 57 4.33 -9.30 -8.38
N MET A 58 4.09 -9.72 -9.61
CA MET A 58 4.13 -8.83 -10.80
C MET A 58 3.10 -7.71 -10.70
N THR A 59 1.95 -7.94 -10.07
CA THR A 59 0.93 -6.89 -9.89
C THR A 59 1.26 -5.94 -8.75
N MET A 60 2.02 -6.38 -7.73
CA MET A 60 2.41 -5.59 -6.55
C MET A 60 3.81 -4.96 -6.65
N ALA A 61 4.67 -5.40 -7.56
CA ALA A 61 6.09 -5.02 -7.57
C ALA A 61 6.34 -3.51 -7.71
N TYR A 62 5.34 -2.75 -8.17
CA TYR A 62 5.42 -1.29 -8.22
C TYR A 62 5.64 -0.66 -6.82
N ILE A 63 5.20 -1.34 -5.73
CA ILE A 63 5.36 -0.84 -4.36
C ILE A 63 6.83 -0.71 -3.98
N ILE A 64 7.70 -1.53 -4.55
CA ILE A 64 9.14 -1.55 -4.25
C ILE A 64 9.81 -0.23 -4.62
N ALA A 65 9.35 0.44 -5.69
CA ALA A 65 9.82 1.77 -6.07
C ALA A 65 8.95 2.88 -5.46
N LEU A 66 7.62 2.68 -5.41
CA LEU A 66 6.68 3.70 -4.99
C LEU A 66 6.81 4.02 -3.49
N ASN A 67 6.90 2.98 -2.64
CA ASN A 67 6.94 3.20 -1.19
C ASN A 67 8.17 3.99 -0.72
N PRO A 68 9.42 3.66 -1.13
CA PRO A 68 10.57 4.49 -0.77
C PRO A 68 10.43 5.93 -1.27
N ASN A 69 9.96 6.14 -2.49
CA ASN A 69 9.76 7.48 -3.03
C ASN A 69 8.77 8.29 -2.18
N LEU A 70 7.63 7.69 -1.83
CA LEU A 70 6.58 8.36 -1.05
C LEU A 70 7.07 8.67 0.37
N LEU A 71 7.67 7.70 1.07
CA LEU A 71 8.08 7.86 2.47
C LEU A 71 9.31 8.75 2.66
N THR A 72 10.08 8.99 1.61
CA THR A 72 11.25 9.90 1.65
C THR A 72 10.96 11.29 1.08
N GLY A 73 9.67 11.63 0.91
CA GLY A 73 9.29 12.91 0.33
C GLY A 73 9.81 13.07 -1.11
N PHE A 74 9.69 12.01 -1.91
CA PHE A 74 10.14 11.95 -3.31
C PHE A 74 11.64 12.25 -3.50
N GLY A 75 12.45 11.79 -2.53
CA GLY A 75 13.91 11.93 -2.56
C GLY A 75 14.46 13.10 -1.77
N ALA A 76 13.61 13.99 -1.23
CA ALA A 76 14.05 15.14 -0.44
C ALA A 76 14.82 14.76 0.85
N ALA A 77 14.54 13.56 1.40
CA ALA A 77 15.14 13.09 2.65
C ALA A 77 16.53 12.43 2.49
N GLY A 78 17.04 12.32 1.27
CA GLY A 78 18.35 11.77 0.97
C GLY A 78 18.37 10.27 0.69
N GLN A 79 19.48 9.82 0.06
CA GLN A 79 19.64 8.47 -0.48
C GLN A 79 19.70 7.39 0.60
N ASP A 80 20.35 7.67 1.74
CA ASP A 80 20.49 6.69 2.84
C ASP A 80 19.11 6.26 3.36
N LEU A 81 18.16 7.22 3.51
CA LEU A 81 16.80 6.91 3.95
C LEU A 81 16.04 6.14 2.85
N TRP A 82 16.20 6.53 1.58
CA TRP A 82 15.57 5.82 0.47
C TRP A 82 16.00 4.35 0.42
N ASN A 83 17.31 4.09 0.53
CA ASN A 83 17.90 2.75 0.56
C ASN A 83 17.37 1.93 1.74
N GLY A 84 17.29 2.55 2.92
CA GLY A 84 16.74 1.92 4.13
C GLY A 84 15.28 1.54 3.96
N VAL A 85 14.44 2.44 3.46
CA VAL A 85 12.99 2.20 3.23
C VAL A 85 12.77 1.17 2.11
N PHE A 86 13.60 1.18 1.05
CA PHE A 86 13.55 0.17 -0.01
C PHE A 86 13.75 -1.24 0.56
N LEU A 87 14.81 -1.46 1.36
CA LEU A 87 15.06 -2.75 2.00
C LEU A 87 13.96 -3.09 3.01
N ALA A 88 13.51 -2.12 3.80
CA ALA A 88 12.42 -2.31 4.75
C ALA A 88 11.14 -2.75 4.03
N THR A 89 10.82 -2.14 2.88
CA THR A 89 9.67 -2.51 2.05
C THR A 89 9.74 -3.98 1.63
N CYS A 90 10.88 -4.41 1.10
CA CYS A 90 11.05 -5.79 0.64
C CYS A 90 11.03 -6.79 1.80
N ILE A 91 11.75 -6.52 2.88
CA ILE A 91 11.90 -7.43 4.00
C ILE A 91 10.60 -7.53 4.82
N ALA A 92 9.97 -6.39 5.14
CA ALA A 92 8.72 -6.40 5.90
C ALA A 92 7.57 -7.04 5.10
N SER A 93 7.49 -6.76 3.78
CA SER A 93 6.53 -7.43 2.89
C SER A 93 6.74 -8.95 2.90
N ALA A 94 7.99 -9.41 2.84
CA ALA A 94 8.30 -10.84 2.90
C ALA A 94 7.89 -11.43 4.25
N ILE A 95 8.21 -10.78 5.38
CA ILE A 95 7.86 -11.26 6.72
C ILE A 95 6.34 -11.35 6.88
N GLY A 96 5.60 -10.28 6.59
CA GLY A 96 4.13 -10.25 6.67
C GLY A 96 3.49 -11.32 5.77
N THR A 97 3.98 -11.43 4.53
CA THR A 97 3.50 -12.44 3.56
C THR A 97 3.80 -13.86 4.00
N PHE A 98 4.95 -14.13 4.63
CA PHE A 98 5.25 -15.43 5.21
C PHE A 98 4.36 -15.74 6.42
N CYS A 99 4.08 -14.75 7.26
CA CYS A 99 3.11 -14.93 8.34
C CYS A 99 1.73 -15.31 7.77
N MET A 100 1.26 -14.63 6.73
CA MET A 100 0.01 -14.97 6.03
C MET A 100 0.05 -16.39 5.44
N ALA A 101 1.19 -16.79 4.88
CA ALA A 101 1.39 -18.12 4.30
C ALA A 101 1.30 -19.24 5.35
N PHE A 102 1.97 -19.06 6.50
CA PHE A 102 2.13 -20.13 7.48
C PHE A 102 1.07 -20.10 8.59
N LEU A 103 0.58 -18.95 9.01
CA LEU A 103 -0.44 -18.85 10.07
C LEU A 103 -1.85 -19.02 9.49
N ALA A 104 -2.18 -18.26 8.44
CA ALA A 104 -3.52 -18.27 7.86
C ALA A 104 -3.69 -19.28 6.72
N ASN A 105 -2.61 -19.76 6.11
CA ASN A 105 -2.61 -20.58 4.88
C ASN A 105 -3.49 -19.97 3.77
N LYS A 106 -3.33 -18.67 3.51
CA LYS A 106 -4.08 -17.91 2.49
C LYS A 106 -3.18 -17.42 1.37
N PRO A 107 -3.69 -17.32 0.12
CA PRO A 107 -2.91 -16.90 -1.05
C PRO A 107 -2.73 -15.38 -1.13
N PHE A 108 -2.75 -14.68 0.00
CA PHE A 108 -2.71 -13.23 0.05
C PHE A 108 -1.31 -12.73 0.37
N ALA A 109 -0.83 -11.80 -0.42
CA ALA A 109 0.44 -11.14 -0.18
C ALA A 109 0.23 -9.82 0.56
N MET A 110 1.23 -9.43 1.32
CA MET A 110 1.22 -8.25 2.17
C MET A 110 2.36 -7.33 1.79
N ALA A 111 2.11 -6.03 1.86
CA ALA A 111 3.11 -4.99 1.65
C ALA A 111 2.68 -3.70 2.34
N PRO A 112 3.53 -2.64 2.39
CA PRO A 112 3.15 -1.35 2.96
C PRO A 112 1.91 -0.79 2.28
N GLY A 113 0.81 -0.58 3.04
CA GLY A 113 -0.49 -0.15 2.52
C GLY A 113 -0.45 1.27 1.96
N MET A 114 -0.93 1.50 0.73
CA MET A 114 -0.80 2.79 0.07
C MET A 114 -1.47 3.94 0.83
N GLY A 115 -2.66 3.72 1.37
CA GLY A 115 -3.36 4.72 2.18
C GLY A 115 -2.59 5.06 3.45
N LEU A 116 -2.11 4.04 4.15
CA LEU A 116 -1.32 4.17 5.38
C LEU A 116 0.05 4.82 5.12
N ASN A 117 0.69 4.50 3.99
CA ASN A 117 1.96 5.12 3.58
C ASN A 117 1.80 6.62 3.35
N SER A 118 0.72 7.01 2.69
CA SER A 118 0.42 8.42 2.44
C SER A 118 0.16 9.16 3.75
N PHE A 119 -0.61 8.55 4.64
CA PHE A 119 -0.86 9.11 5.96
C PHE A 119 0.44 9.20 6.78
N PHE A 120 1.28 8.16 6.75
CA PHE A 120 2.57 8.17 7.42
C PHE A 120 3.47 9.32 6.92
N ALA A 121 3.56 9.52 5.60
CA ALA A 121 4.35 10.62 5.03
C ALA A 121 3.84 12.00 5.48
N VAL A 122 2.51 12.19 5.53
CA VAL A 122 1.89 13.41 6.07
C VAL A 122 2.21 13.58 7.56
N VAL A 123 2.11 12.50 8.36
CA VAL A 123 2.45 12.54 9.80
C VAL A 123 3.91 12.92 10.01
N VAL A 124 4.85 12.37 9.22
CA VAL A 124 6.26 12.77 9.29
C VAL A 124 6.42 14.26 8.99
N GLY A 125 5.77 14.78 7.94
CA GLY A 125 5.77 16.20 7.62
C GLY A 125 5.22 17.09 8.74
N ASN A 126 4.12 16.67 9.36
CA ASN A 126 3.54 17.38 10.51
C ASN A 126 4.48 17.37 11.73
N ILE A 127 5.14 16.25 12.02
CA ILE A 127 6.13 16.16 13.11
C ILE A 127 7.29 17.13 12.84
N VAL A 128 7.81 17.21 11.60
CA VAL A 128 8.82 18.20 11.20
C VAL A 128 8.34 19.62 11.50
N ALA A 129 7.12 19.94 11.09
CA ALA A 129 6.55 21.28 11.27
C ALA A 129 6.32 21.65 12.75
N MET A 130 5.90 20.68 13.56
CA MET A 130 5.61 20.90 15.00
C MET A 130 6.86 21.00 15.87
N THR A 131 7.87 20.18 15.58
CA THR A 131 9.04 20.00 16.46
C THR A 131 10.30 20.66 15.93
N GLY A 132 10.38 20.99 14.63
CA GLY A 132 11.58 21.49 13.98
C GLY A 132 12.69 20.43 13.80
N MET A 133 12.42 19.16 14.09
CA MET A 133 13.37 18.06 13.88
C MET A 133 13.67 17.85 12.39
N THR A 134 14.81 17.23 12.10
CA THR A 134 15.13 16.79 10.75
C THR A 134 14.09 15.73 10.26
N TYR A 135 13.92 15.63 8.94
CA TYR A 135 13.00 14.65 8.37
C TYR A 135 13.28 13.22 8.85
N VAL A 136 14.56 12.80 8.91
CA VAL A 136 14.97 11.47 9.38
C VAL A 136 14.60 11.27 10.85
N ALA A 137 14.83 12.25 11.70
CA ALA A 137 14.47 12.15 13.12
C ALA A 137 12.96 12.08 13.34
N SER A 138 12.19 12.85 12.55
CA SER A 138 10.71 12.81 12.54
C SER A 138 10.17 11.50 11.99
N PHE A 139 10.79 10.95 10.94
CA PHE A 139 10.49 9.63 10.41
C PHE A 139 10.69 8.55 11.49
N GLN A 140 11.80 8.58 12.21
CA GLN A 140 12.09 7.63 13.29
C GLN A 140 11.13 7.79 14.48
N ALA A 141 10.64 9.01 14.76
CA ALA A 141 9.58 9.24 15.75
C ALA A 141 8.22 8.68 15.27
N ALA A 142 7.89 8.83 14.00
CA ALA A 142 6.70 8.24 13.41
C ALA A 142 6.73 6.70 13.42
N LEU A 143 7.91 6.06 13.27
CA LEU A 143 8.05 4.60 13.41
C LEU A 143 7.65 4.10 14.80
N VAL A 144 7.81 4.91 15.86
CA VAL A 144 7.32 4.56 17.21
C VAL A 144 5.79 4.45 17.21
N ILE A 145 5.09 5.33 16.48
CA ILE A 145 3.64 5.29 16.37
C ILE A 145 3.21 3.98 15.69
N ILE A 146 3.84 3.58 14.58
CA ILE A 146 3.56 2.32 13.89
C ILE A 146 3.89 1.10 14.76
N LEU A 147 4.97 1.15 15.53
CA LEU A 147 5.30 0.08 16.47
C LEU A 147 4.19 -0.10 17.52
N LEU A 148 3.73 1.00 18.11
CA LEU A 148 2.66 0.97 19.10
C LEU A 148 1.33 0.53 18.50
N GLU A 149 1.00 0.99 17.29
CA GLU A 149 -0.13 0.49 16.50
C GLU A 149 -0.07 -1.03 16.34
N GLY A 150 1.04 -1.57 15.85
CA GLY A 150 1.22 -3.01 15.65
C GLY A 150 1.07 -3.82 16.95
N ILE A 151 1.61 -3.31 18.08
CA ILE A 151 1.44 -3.93 19.40
C ILE A 151 -0.03 -3.93 19.83
N VAL A 152 -0.72 -2.80 19.67
CA VAL A 152 -2.18 -2.71 19.95
C VAL A 152 -2.94 -3.72 19.08
N PHE A 153 -2.57 -3.86 17.81
CA PHE A 153 -3.22 -4.81 16.90
C PHE A 153 -3.00 -6.27 17.29
N VAL A 154 -1.80 -6.65 17.71
CA VAL A 154 -1.56 -8.00 18.23
C VAL A 154 -2.50 -8.27 19.41
N VAL A 155 -2.59 -7.34 20.36
CA VAL A 155 -3.47 -7.48 21.52
C VAL A 155 -4.94 -7.61 21.08
N LEU A 156 -5.42 -6.69 20.22
CA LEU A 156 -6.81 -6.70 19.75
C LEU A 156 -7.15 -7.97 18.93
N SER A 157 -6.19 -8.50 18.15
CA SER A 157 -6.38 -9.72 17.36
C SER A 157 -6.45 -10.97 18.25
N ILE A 158 -5.62 -11.05 19.31
CA ILE A 158 -5.67 -12.16 20.28
C ILE A 158 -7.04 -12.24 20.93
N PHE A 159 -7.64 -11.10 21.32
CA PHE A 159 -8.93 -11.02 22.01
C PHE A 159 -10.14 -10.95 21.06
N ASN A 160 -9.98 -11.03 19.73
CA ASN A 160 -11.03 -10.89 18.72
C ASN A 160 -11.84 -9.59 18.85
N VAL A 161 -11.18 -8.49 19.23
CA VAL A 161 -11.83 -7.19 19.44
C VAL A 161 -11.91 -6.39 18.13
N ARG A 162 -10.99 -6.61 17.19
CA ARG A 162 -10.93 -5.87 15.91
C ARG A 162 -12.24 -5.94 15.14
N GLU A 163 -12.83 -7.12 14.98
CA GLU A 163 -14.10 -7.32 14.27
C GLU A 163 -15.23 -6.52 14.92
N LYS A 164 -15.33 -6.57 16.26
CA LYS A 164 -16.37 -5.83 17.01
C LYS A 164 -16.24 -4.31 16.88
N ILE A 165 -15.00 -3.79 16.80
CA ILE A 165 -14.76 -2.35 16.60
C ILE A 165 -15.22 -1.94 15.19
N VAL A 166 -14.89 -2.74 14.18
CA VAL A 166 -15.32 -2.47 12.80
C VAL A 166 -16.83 -2.48 12.67
N GLU A 167 -17.50 -3.44 13.28
CA GLU A 167 -18.97 -3.51 13.29
C GLU A 167 -19.63 -2.31 13.99
N ALA A 168 -18.95 -1.72 14.97
CA ALA A 168 -19.44 -0.58 15.71
C ALA A 168 -19.44 0.73 14.92
N ILE A 169 -18.62 0.83 13.84
CA ILE A 169 -18.55 2.02 12.98
C ILE A 169 -19.59 1.91 11.86
N PRO A 170 -20.36 2.97 11.58
CA PRO A 170 -21.42 2.96 10.58
C PRO A 170 -20.95 2.57 9.20
N LEU A 171 -21.79 1.81 8.50
CA LEU A 171 -21.46 1.25 7.18
C LEU A 171 -21.13 2.35 6.17
N GLY A 172 -21.86 3.47 6.17
CA GLY A 172 -21.61 4.60 5.27
C GLY A 172 -20.19 5.15 5.40
N ILE A 173 -19.72 5.35 6.64
CA ILE A 173 -18.34 5.82 6.90
C ILE A 173 -17.34 4.78 6.44
N ARG A 174 -17.53 3.49 6.81
CA ARG A 174 -16.62 2.41 6.39
C ARG A 174 -16.45 2.34 4.88
N LEU A 175 -17.55 2.44 4.14
CA LEU A 175 -17.54 2.43 2.67
C LEU A 175 -16.94 3.71 2.09
N GLY A 176 -17.01 4.84 2.81
CA GLY A 176 -16.47 6.13 2.39
C GLY A 176 -14.96 6.28 2.56
N ILE A 177 -14.34 5.55 3.50
CA ILE A 177 -12.89 5.66 3.79
C ILE A 177 -12.03 5.30 2.58
N SER A 178 -12.29 4.17 1.94
CA SER A 178 -11.50 3.70 0.79
C SER A 178 -11.54 4.68 -0.40
N PRO A 179 -12.71 5.17 -0.88
CA PRO A 179 -12.77 6.20 -1.90
C PRO A 179 -12.07 7.51 -1.53
N ALA A 180 -12.20 7.91 -0.26
CA ALA A 180 -11.57 9.12 0.24
C ALA A 180 -10.03 9.05 0.16
N ILE A 181 -9.47 7.92 0.59
CA ILE A 181 -8.04 7.62 0.44
C ILE A 181 -7.65 7.58 -1.04
N GLY A 182 -8.48 6.96 -1.88
CA GLY A 182 -8.26 6.89 -3.33
C GLY A 182 -8.13 8.28 -3.98
N LEU A 183 -9.01 9.22 -3.63
CA LEU A 183 -8.94 10.60 -4.10
C LEU A 183 -7.70 11.34 -3.56
N MET A 184 -7.31 11.06 -2.33
CA MET A 184 -6.08 11.61 -1.75
C MET A 184 -4.83 11.10 -2.48
N LEU A 185 -4.76 9.80 -2.81
CA LEU A 185 -3.67 9.23 -3.60
C LEU A 185 -3.57 9.85 -5.00
N MET A 186 -4.72 10.03 -5.67
CA MET A 186 -4.76 10.73 -6.96
C MET A 186 -4.21 12.16 -6.83
N ASN A 187 -4.58 12.86 -5.77
CA ASN A 187 -4.11 14.22 -5.50
C ASN A 187 -2.60 14.28 -5.27
N ILE A 188 -2.03 13.31 -4.52
CA ILE A 188 -0.58 13.17 -4.35
C ILE A 188 0.10 12.87 -5.70
N GLY A 189 -0.45 11.95 -6.48
CA GLY A 189 0.09 11.58 -7.79
C GLY A 189 0.14 12.75 -8.77
N LEU A 190 -0.93 13.54 -8.87
CA LEU A 190 -1.02 14.69 -9.76
C LEU A 190 -0.21 15.91 -9.27
N GLY A 191 -0.04 16.04 -7.96
CA GLY A 191 0.63 17.18 -7.34
C GLY A 191 2.09 16.92 -6.98
N SER A 192 2.34 16.47 -5.75
CA SER A 192 3.68 16.35 -5.16
C SER A 192 4.60 15.45 -5.95
N ASN A 193 4.08 14.33 -6.47
CA ASN A 193 4.91 13.34 -7.16
C ASN A 193 5.37 13.80 -8.53
N VAL A 194 4.55 14.55 -9.25
CA VAL A 194 4.88 15.11 -10.56
C VAL A 194 5.64 16.44 -10.43
N GLY A 195 5.63 17.05 -9.26
CA GLY A 195 6.30 18.34 -9.01
C GLY A 195 5.58 19.54 -9.60
N VAL A 196 4.28 19.43 -9.86
CA VAL A 196 3.43 20.54 -10.35
C VAL A 196 3.10 21.53 -9.24
N TYR A 197 3.70 21.37 -8.06
CA TYR A 197 3.64 22.40 -7.02
C TYR A 197 4.42 23.63 -7.40
N ALA A 198 3.76 24.75 -7.45
CA ALA A 198 4.44 26.03 -7.37
C ALA A 198 4.82 26.31 -5.91
N GLU A 199 6.00 25.95 -5.52
CA GLU A 199 6.64 26.45 -4.32
C GLU A 199 6.89 27.95 -4.51
N GLY A 200 6.03 28.79 -4.13
CA GLY A 200 6.28 30.24 -4.26
C GLY A 200 5.18 31.08 -3.69
N ASN A 201 3.97 30.62 -3.66
CA ASN A 201 2.81 31.39 -3.24
C ASN A 201 2.27 31.00 -1.86
N GLY A 202 3.00 30.22 -1.06
CA GLY A 202 2.58 29.84 0.29
C GLY A 202 1.37 28.90 0.37
N PHE A 203 0.84 28.45 -0.76
CA PHE A 203 -0.33 27.59 -0.84
C PHE A 203 0.11 26.16 -1.15
N THR A 204 0.46 25.41 -0.13
CA THR A 204 0.83 23.99 -0.20
C THR A 204 -0.37 23.04 -0.07
N THR A 205 -1.62 23.53 -0.17
CA THR A 205 -2.80 22.70 0.01
C THR A 205 -3.15 21.96 -1.28
N PRO A 206 -3.49 20.67 -1.21
CA PRO A 206 -3.84 19.82 -2.34
C PRO A 206 -5.01 20.34 -3.19
N PHE A 207 -5.93 21.05 -2.58
CA PHE A 207 -7.05 21.69 -3.27
C PHE A 207 -6.58 22.71 -4.32
N TYR A 208 -5.55 23.48 -3.99
CA TYR A 208 -4.94 24.41 -4.95
C TYR A 208 -4.21 23.71 -6.08
N VAL A 209 -3.54 22.58 -5.80
CA VAL A 209 -2.88 21.78 -6.83
C VAL A 209 -3.88 21.27 -7.87
N MET A 210 -5.00 20.73 -7.46
CA MET A 210 -6.04 20.27 -8.41
C MET A 210 -6.65 21.44 -9.18
N ARG A 211 -6.86 22.59 -8.55
CA ARG A 211 -7.41 23.78 -9.18
C ARG A 211 -6.47 24.38 -10.21
N ASP A 212 -5.18 24.48 -9.86
CA ASP A 212 -4.19 25.18 -10.67
C ASP A 212 -3.34 24.22 -11.54
N PHE A 213 -3.66 22.91 -11.57
CA PHE A 213 -2.88 21.93 -12.34
C PHE A 213 -2.70 22.34 -13.79
N PHE A 214 -3.77 22.71 -14.49
CA PHE A 214 -3.67 23.15 -15.88
C PHE A 214 -3.12 24.56 -16.00
N GLY A 215 -3.37 25.44 -15.04
CA GLY A 215 -2.77 26.77 -14.97
C GLY A 215 -1.26 26.72 -14.79
N ALA A 216 -0.78 25.84 -13.94
CA ALA A 216 0.65 25.59 -13.73
C ALA A 216 1.37 25.03 -14.97
N LEU A 217 0.65 24.40 -15.89
CA LEU A 217 1.18 23.88 -17.15
C LEU A 217 1.24 24.93 -18.26
N THR A 218 0.77 26.16 -18.04
CA THR A 218 0.86 27.21 -19.06
C THR A 218 2.31 27.66 -19.24
N PRO A 219 2.78 27.81 -20.51
CA PRO A 219 4.17 28.20 -20.78
C PRO A 219 4.60 29.48 -20.06
N SER A 220 3.74 30.49 -20.01
CA SER A 220 4.03 31.76 -19.36
C SER A 220 4.26 31.65 -17.85
N TYR A 221 3.49 30.77 -17.18
CA TYR A 221 3.65 30.54 -15.75
C TYR A 221 4.95 29.79 -15.43
N LEU A 222 5.21 28.72 -16.17
CA LEU A 222 6.39 27.87 -15.95
C LEU A 222 7.70 28.58 -16.30
N GLN A 223 7.75 29.32 -17.42
CA GLN A 223 8.94 30.09 -17.79
C GLN A 223 9.27 31.21 -16.80
N ASN A 224 8.24 31.89 -16.29
CA ASN A 224 8.45 32.94 -15.30
C ASN A 224 8.91 32.45 -13.93
N ASN A 225 8.51 31.24 -13.53
CA ASN A 225 8.81 30.71 -12.20
C ASN A 225 9.98 29.69 -12.19
N MET A 226 10.25 29.00 -13.28
CA MET A 226 11.23 27.88 -13.34
C MET A 226 12.35 28.09 -14.36
N GLY A 227 12.25 29.09 -15.25
CA GLY A 227 13.17 29.27 -16.36
C GLY A 227 12.97 28.22 -17.47
N ASP A 228 13.73 28.34 -18.58
CA ASP A 228 13.57 27.50 -19.76
C ASP A 228 13.88 26.02 -19.49
N THR A 229 14.91 25.72 -18.71
CA THR A 229 15.29 24.34 -18.36
C THR A 229 14.24 23.70 -17.45
N GLY A 230 13.72 24.45 -16.48
CA GLY A 230 12.65 23.99 -15.58
C GLY A 230 11.37 23.71 -16.35
N PHE A 231 11.03 24.55 -17.33
CA PHE A 231 9.88 24.34 -18.22
C PHE A 231 10.00 23.05 -19.01
N ALA A 232 11.14 22.81 -19.66
CA ALA A 232 11.39 21.58 -20.43
C ALA A 232 11.29 20.32 -19.55
N THR A 233 11.85 20.38 -18.35
CA THR A 233 11.77 19.29 -17.36
C THR A 233 10.33 19.01 -16.96
N MET A 234 9.55 20.06 -16.64
CA MET A 234 8.16 19.91 -16.25
C MET A 234 7.29 19.31 -17.35
N ILE A 235 7.43 19.79 -18.58
CA ILE A 235 6.68 19.24 -19.72
C ILE A 235 7.04 17.75 -19.93
N LEU A 236 8.32 17.40 -19.89
CA LEU A 236 8.76 16.01 -20.02
C LEU A 236 8.14 15.14 -18.91
N THR A 237 8.16 15.61 -17.67
CA THR A 237 7.60 14.92 -16.51
C THR A 237 6.11 14.65 -16.66
N VAL A 238 5.34 15.69 -17.03
CA VAL A 238 3.88 15.61 -17.22
C VAL A 238 3.51 14.69 -18.39
N VAL A 239 4.18 14.84 -19.53
CA VAL A 239 3.95 13.98 -20.69
C VAL A 239 4.24 12.52 -20.34
N THR A 240 5.35 12.26 -19.65
CA THR A 240 5.74 10.93 -19.18
C THR A 240 4.68 10.32 -18.26
N MET A 241 4.16 11.11 -17.32
CA MET A 241 3.08 10.68 -16.42
C MET A 241 1.83 10.27 -17.22
N PHE A 242 1.34 11.12 -18.12
CA PHE A 242 0.14 10.81 -18.90
C PHE A 242 0.33 9.59 -19.82
N VAL A 243 1.49 9.46 -20.47
CA VAL A 243 1.77 8.27 -21.29
C VAL A 243 1.79 7.02 -20.42
N GLY A 244 2.44 7.04 -19.25
CA GLY A 244 2.40 5.94 -18.29
C GLY A 244 0.98 5.58 -17.89
N LEU A 245 0.14 6.57 -17.58
CA LEU A 245 -1.26 6.38 -17.22
C LEU A 245 -2.05 5.71 -18.36
N PHE A 246 -1.93 6.21 -19.61
CA PHE A 246 -2.62 5.60 -20.75
C PHE A 246 -2.15 4.18 -21.05
N VAL A 247 -0.86 3.88 -20.87
CA VAL A 247 -0.32 2.53 -21.01
C VAL A 247 -0.94 1.60 -19.97
N ILE A 248 -1.01 2.01 -18.70
CA ILE A 248 -1.66 1.23 -17.64
C ILE A 248 -3.11 0.94 -18.00
N LEU A 249 -3.86 1.97 -18.41
CA LEU A 249 -5.28 1.83 -18.78
C LEU A 249 -5.48 0.88 -19.97
N ALA A 250 -4.67 1.02 -21.01
CA ALA A 250 -4.73 0.17 -22.20
C ALA A 250 -4.41 -1.30 -21.88
N MET A 251 -3.36 -1.54 -21.06
CA MET A 251 -2.94 -2.88 -20.65
C MET A 251 -3.95 -3.51 -19.68
N SER A 252 -4.47 -2.73 -18.73
CA SER A 252 -5.50 -3.16 -17.79
C SER A 252 -6.78 -3.58 -18.52
N LYS A 253 -7.22 -2.78 -19.51
CA LYS A 253 -8.38 -3.13 -20.35
C LYS A 253 -8.19 -4.43 -21.14
N LYS A 254 -6.95 -4.74 -21.55
CA LYS A 254 -6.59 -6.01 -22.21
C LYS A 254 -6.41 -7.18 -21.24
N GLY A 255 -6.61 -6.98 -19.94
CA GLY A 255 -6.44 -8.00 -18.92
C GLY A 255 -4.97 -8.41 -18.67
N ILE A 256 -4.00 -7.56 -19.07
CA ILE A 256 -2.59 -7.84 -18.85
C ILE A 256 -2.27 -7.60 -17.38
N LYS A 257 -1.90 -8.67 -16.68
CA LYS A 257 -1.52 -8.63 -15.26
C LYS A 257 -0.19 -7.88 -15.09
N GLY A 258 -0.07 -7.09 -14.02
CA GLY A 258 1.10 -6.23 -13.80
C GLY A 258 1.12 -4.94 -14.64
N SER A 259 -0.03 -4.53 -15.20
CA SER A 259 -0.16 -3.32 -16.02
C SER A 259 0.43 -2.07 -15.35
N VAL A 260 0.30 -1.94 -14.02
CA VAL A 260 0.83 -0.81 -13.25
C VAL A 260 2.36 -0.77 -13.33
N LEU A 261 3.02 -1.91 -13.09
CA LEU A 261 4.48 -2.01 -13.20
C LEU A 261 4.96 -1.71 -14.63
N TYR A 262 4.31 -2.28 -15.64
CA TYR A 262 4.68 -2.01 -17.04
C TYR A 262 4.49 -0.55 -17.43
N GLY A 263 3.41 0.09 -16.96
CA GLY A 263 3.21 1.51 -17.21
C GLY A 263 4.27 2.40 -16.57
N MET A 264 4.69 2.08 -15.35
CA MET A 264 5.82 2.75 -14.69
C MET A 264 7.13 2.57 -15.46
N LEU A 265 7.43 1.36 -15.93
CA LEU A 265 8.63 1.09 -16.71
C LEU A 265 8.61 1.84 -18.05
N VAL A 266 7.48 1.85 -18.76
CA VAL A 266 7.34 2.63 -20.01
C VAL A 266 7.50 4.12 -19.76
N ALA A 267 6.89 4.65 -18.70
CA ALA A 267 7.07 6.04 -18.29
C ALA A 267 8.56 6.34 -18.02
N SER A 268 9.25 5.46 -17.28
CA SER A 268 10.67 5.61 -17.00
C SER A 268 11.52 5.64 -18.28
N VAL A 269 11.26 4.71 -19.22
CA VAL A 269 11.99 4.65 -20.50
C VAL A 269 11.80 5.93 -21.31
N ILE A 270 10.57 6.44 -21.40
CA ILE A 270 10.29 7.70 -22.12
C ILE A 270 11.02 8.86 -21.48
N TYR A 271 11.00 8.95 -20.15
CA TYR A 271 11.74 9.99 -19.45
C TYR A 271 13.26 9.88 -19.67
N TRP A 272 13.83 8.68 -19.63
CA TRP A 272 15.27 8.49 -19.88
C TRP A 272 15.64 8.94 -21.28
N ILE A 273 14.85 8.58 -22.30
CA ILE A 273 15.05 9.05 -23.67
C ILE A 273 14.95 10.58 -23.75
N GLY A 274 13.89 11.15 -23.14
CA GLY A 274 13.69 12.60 -23.11
C GLY A 274 14.80 13.36 -22.38
N SER A 275 15.31 12.78 -21.28
CA SER A 275 16.44 13.36 -20.52
C SER A 275 17.71 13.44 -21.37
N PHE A 276 18.03 12.40 -22.13
CA PHE A 276 19.15 12.44 -23.07
C PHE A 276 18.92 13.42 -24.23
N ALA A 277 17.71 13.41 -24.81
CA ALA A 277 17.43 14.17 -26.04
C ALA A 277 17.21 15.67 -25.78
N PHE A 278 16.53 16.05 -24.70
CA PHE A 278 16.07 17.41 -24.46
C PHE A 278 16.77 18.09 -23.28
N LEU A 279 17.10 17.34 -22.22
CA LEU A 279 17.72 17.90 -21.02
C LEU A 279 19.26 17.73 -21.02
N HIS A 280 19.80 16.93 -21.95
CA HIS A 280 21.23 16.59 -22.03
C HIS A 280 21.80 16.07 -20.70
N THR A 281 20.98 15.37 -19.90
CA THR A 281 21.37 14.78 -18.61
C THR A 281 21.40 13.27 -18.71
N ASN A 282 22.31 12.63 -17.96
CA ASN A 282 22.39 11.17 -17.89
C ASN A 282 21.58 10.65 -16.70
N PRO A 283 20.39 10.07 -16.90
CA PRO A 283 19.57 9.54 -15.83
C PRO A 283 20.16 8.29 -15.16
N PHE A 284 21.17 7.68 -15.75
CA PHE A 284 21.88 6.50 -15.22
C PHE A 284 23.20 6.83 -14.53
N ALA A 285 23.47 8.09 -14.26
CA ALA A 285 24.72 8.49 -13.60
C ALA A 285 24.90 7.79 -12.24
N SER A 286 23.82 7.59 -11.51
CA SER A 286 23.82 6.88 -10.22
C SER A 286 24.17 5.39 -10.35
N LEU A 287 23.90 4.73 -11.49
CA LEU A 287 24.24 3.32 -11.70
C LEU A 287 25.76 3.08 -11.82
N ALA A 288 26.52 4.07 -12.24
CA ALA A 288 27.97 3.94 -12.39
C ALA A 288 28.68 3.69 -11.06
N THR A 289 28.07 4.14 -9.95
CA THR A 289 28.60 3.98 -8.59
C THR A 289 27.75 3.01 -7.74
N ALA A 290 26.67 2.47 -8.30
CA ALA A 290 25.75 1.62 -7.57
C ALA A 290 26.29 0.21 -7.36
N SER A 291 26.06 -0.34 -6.18
CA SER A 291 26.35 -1.73 -5.85
C SER A 291 25.10 -2.58 -5.95
N PHE A 292 25.20 -3.75 -6.58
CA PHE A 292 24.14 -4.76 -6.54
C PHE A 292 24.06 -5.52 -5.21
N LEU A 293 24.98 -5.25 -4.28
CA LEU A 293 24.82 -5.71 -2.92
C LEU A 293 23.70 -4.87 -2.26
N PRO A 294 22.71 -5.53 -1.62
CA PRO A 294 21.65 -4.81 -0.93
C PRO A 294 22.23 -3.81 0.09
N PRO A 295 21.74 -2.58 0.17
CA PRO A 295 22.33 -1.51 1.01
C PRO A 295 22.01 -1.70 2.50
N PHE A 296 22.37 -2.83 3.07
CA PHE A 296 22.13 -3.15 4.49
C PHE A 296 22.83 -2.17 5.46
N ALA A 297 23.94 -1.57 5.04
CA ALA A 297 24.65 -0.57 5.86
C ALA A 297 23.76 0.68 6.06
N ASP A 298 23.11 1.16 5.02
CA ASP A 298 22.20 2.33 5.09
C ASP A 298 20.97 1.99 5.92
N MET A 299 20.39 0.80 5.73
CA MET A 299 19.28 0.32 6.54
C MET A 299 19.65 0.27 8.03
N ALA A 300 20.81 -0.30 8.38
CA ALA A 300 21.28 -0.38 9.76
C ALA A 300 21.58 1.01 10.35
N LYS A 301 22.01 1.96 9.51
CA LYS A 301 22.32 3.33 9.93
C LYS A 301 21.06 4.16 10.22
N VAL A 302 19.99 4.03 9.40
CA VAL A 302 18.90 5.00 9.36
C VAL A 302 17.56 4.41 9.76
N THR A 303 17.25 3.14 9.44
CA THR A 303 15.90 2.60 9.59
C THR A 303 15.78 1.39 10.52
N LEU A 304 16.70 0.44 10.48
CA LEU A 304 16.58 -0.81 11.23
C LEU A 304 16.64 -0.58 12.74
N PHE A 305 15.53 -0.81 13.43
CA PHE A 305 15.35 -0.54 14.87
C PHE A 305 15.71 0.89 15.30
N LYS A 306 15.59 1.85 14.37
CA LYS A 306 15.89 3.26 14.65
C LYS A 306 14.64 3.98 15.13
N PHE A 307 14.31 3.81 16.39
CA PHE A 307 13.18 4.47 17.04
C PHE A 307 13.61 5.72 17.78
N ASN A 308 13.07 6.87 17.43
CA ASN A 308 13.31 8.13 18.14
C ASN A 308 12.22 8.35 19.19
N PHE A 309 12.37 7.67 20.35
CA PHE A 309 11.42 7.83 21.47
C PHE A 309 11.42 9.25 22.06
N ALA A 310 12.56 9.94 22.06
CA ALA A 310 12.63 11.33 22.53
C ALA A 310 11.77 12.24 21.63
N GLY A 311 11.98 12.17 20.31
CA GLY A 311 11.17 12.91 19.35
C GLY A 311 9.68 12.53 19.38
N PHE A 312 9.36 11.26 19.65
CA PHE A 312 7.97 10.84 19.86
C PHE A 312 7.34 11.53 21.10
N MET A 313 8.07 11.71 22.18
CA MET A 313 7.55 12.43 23.37
C MET A 313 7.35 13.93 23.12
N GLU A 314 8.13 14.54 22.20
CA GLU A 314 7.99 15.95 21.83
C GLU A 314 6.69 16.23 21.04
N ILE A 315 6.11 15.23 20.38
CA ILE A 315 4.82 15.36 19.69
C ILE A 315 3.67 15.68 20.66
N GLY A 316 3.82 15.34 21.92
CA GLY A 316 2.79 15.44 22.94
C GLY A 316 1.90 14.19 22.99
N TRP A 317 1.59 13.76 24.22
CA TRP A 317 0.88 12.50 24.47
C TRP A 317 -0.51 12.42 23.83
N PHE A 318 -1.25 13.54 23.76
CA PHE A 318 -2.60 13.59 23.19
C PHE A 318 -2.55 13.39 21.67
N THR A 319 -1.66 14.10 20.98
CA THR A 319 -1.44 13.95 19.53
C THR A 319 -0.97 12.54 19.22
N ALA A 320 -0.03 12.00 19.98
CA ALA A 320 0.48 10.65 19.79
C ALA A 320 -0.64 9.58 19.89
N ILE A 321 -1.48 9.64 20.94
CA ILE A 321 -2.62 8.72 21.10
C ILE A 321 -3.61 8.87 19.94
N THR A 322 -3.92 10.10 19.53
CA THR A 322 -4.84 10.35 18.41
C THR A 322 -4.30 9.75 17.11
N LEU A 323 -3.00 9.90 16.83
CA LEU A 323 -2.37 9.33 15.66
C LEU A 323 -2.38 7.79 15.71
N ILE A 324 -2.04 7.17 16.83
CA ILE A 324 -2.09 5.71 17.00
C ILE A 324 -3.51 5.19 16.74
N ILE A 325 -4.53 5.81 17.34
CA ILE A 325 -5.94 5.42 17.12
C ILE A 325 -6.32 5.58 15.66
N THR A 326 -5.88 6.66 15.00
CA THR A 326 -6.18 6.90 13.59
C THR A 326 -5.54 5.85 12.70
N PHE A 327 -4.27 5.52 12.91
CA PHE A 327 -3.60 4.43 12.19
C PHE A 327 -4.34 3.10 12.40
N CYS A 328 -4.68 2.78 13.65
CA CYS A 328 -5.46 1.57 13.96
C CYS A 328 -6.80 1.52 13.21
N ILE A 329 -7.53 2.62 13.14
CA ILE A 329 -8.82 2.67 12.44
C ILE A 329 -8.63 2.46 10.93
N ILE A 330 -7.67 3.17 10.32
CA ILE A 330 -7.41 3.08 8.88
C ILE A 330 -7.01 1.66 8.50
N ASP A 331 -6.03 1.09 9.22
CA ASP A 331 -5.51 -0.24 8.94
C ASP A 331 -6.57 -1.34 9.13
N MET A 332 -7.40 -1.23 10.18
CA MET A 332 -8.52 -2.18 10.35
C MET A 332 -9.45 -2.21 9.15
N PHE A 333 -9.80 -1.05 8.59
CA PHE A 333 -10.71 -0.99 7.44
C PHE A 333 -10.04 -1.43 6.15
N ASP A 334 -8.80 -1.04 5.94
CA ASP A 334 -8.03 -1.43 4.75
C ASP A 334 -7.84 -2.95 4.73
N THR A 335 -7.36 -3.52 5.83
CA THR A 335 -7.10 -4.96 5.96
C THR A 335 -8.36 -5.79 5.87
N ILE A 336 -9.41 -5.49 6.68
CA ILE A 336 -10.64 -6.29 6.66
C ILE A 336 -11.35 -6.15 5.31
N GLY A 337 -11.41 -4.94 4.76
CA GLY A 337 -11.99 -4.70 3.44
C GLY A 337 -11.29 -5.48 2.34
N THR A 338 -9.97 -5.51 2.36
CA THR A 338 -9.15 -6.22 1.38
C THR A 338 -9.21 -7.74 1.57
N LEU A 339 -9.14 -8.24 2.81
CA LEU A 339 -9.25 -9.67 3.11
C LEU A 339 -10.60 -10.23 2.67
N VAL A 340 -11.71 -9.61 3.10
CA VAL A 340 -13.06 -10.05 2.73
C VAL A 340 -13.31 -9.90 1.23
N GLY A 341 -12.88 -8.79 0.64
CA GLY A 341 -13.01 -8.54 -0.80
C GLY A 341 -12.25 -9.56 -1.66
N THR A 342 -11.03 -9.89 -1.28
CA THR A 342 -10.17 -10.86 -2.00
C THR A 342 -10.66 -12.29 -1.76
N ALA A 343 -11.01 -12.63 -0.52
CA ALA A 343 -11.54 -13.94 -0.15
C ALA A 343 -12.88 -14.23 -0.86
N SER A 344 -13.75 -13.22 -0.97
CA SER A 344 -15.03 -13.33 -1.70
C SER A 344 -14.81 -13.63 -3.19
N ARG A 345 -13.86 -12.94 -3.85
CA ARG A 345 -13.49 -13.24 -5.24
C ARG A 345 -12.88 -14.63 -5.40
N ALA A 346 -12.18 -15.11 -4.36
CA ALA A 346 -11.60 -16.45 -4.31
C ALA A 346 -12.62 -17.56 -4.07
N GLY A 347 -13.87 -17.24 -3.70
CA GLY A 347 -14.85 -18.21 -3.22
C GLY A 347 -14.44 -18.84 -1.90
N MET A 348 -13.68 -18.11 -1.07
CA MET A 348 -13.14 -18.57 0.23
C MET A 348 -13.95 -18.04 1.43
N VAL A 349 -15.09 -17.43 1.20
CA VAL A 349 -16.02 -16.98 2.23
C VAL A 349 -17.14 -17.99 2.40
N ASP A 350 -17.64 -18.11 3.62
CA ASP A 350 -18.81 -18.94 3.93
C ASP A 350 -20.14 -18.27 3.50
N GLU A 351 -21.28 -18.92 3.77
CA GLU A 351 -22.62 -18.37 3.46
C GLU A 351 -22.93 -17.07 4.19
N LYS A 352 -22.23 -16.75 5.27
CA LYS A 352 -22.38 -15.50 6.03
C LYS A 352 -21.44 -14.41 5.55
N GLY A 353 -20.53 -14.73 4.63
CA GLY A 353 -19.49 -13.82 4.14
C GLY A 353 -18.22 -13.81 4.99
N ASP A 354 -18.09 -14.72 5.96
CA ASP A 354 -16.93 -14.82 6.82
C ASP A 354 -15.83 -15.65 6.17
N MET A 355 -14.58 -15.22 6.31
CA MET A 355 -13.41 -15.94 5.80
C MET A 355 -12.87 -16.88 6.89
N PRO A 356 -12.71 -18.18 6.60
CA PRO A 356 -12.00 -19.09 7.50
C PRO A 356 -10.58 -18.60 7.81
N ASN A 357 -10.13 -18.76 9.06
CA ASN A 357 -8.83 -18.29 9.54
C ASN A 357 -8.65 -16.75 9.47
N MET A 358 -9.73 -15.98 9.59
CA MET A 358 -9.67 -14.51 9.62
C MET A 358 -8.79 -14.02 10.76
N LYS A 359 -8.88 -14.64 11.93
CA LYS A 359 -8.05 -14.29 13.10
C LYS A 359 -6.57 -14.42 12.82
N GLU A 360 -6.15 -15.52 12.20
CA GLU A 360 -4.76 -15.79 11.83
C GLU A 360 -4.28 -14.82 10.74
N ALA A 361 -5.15 -14.45 9.82
CA ALA A 361 -4.85 -13.45 8.80
C ALA A 361 -4.67 -12.05 9.43
N LEU A 362 -5.55 -11.64 10.35
CA LEU A 362 -5.43 -10.39 11.09
C LEU A 362 -4.21 -10.36 12.03
N LEU A 363 -3.82 -11.51 12.58
CA LEU A 363 -2.60 -11.62 13.37
C LEU A 363 -1.35 -11.48 12.48
N SER A 364 -1.38 -12.04 11.27
CA SER A 364 -0.30 -11.90 10.28
C SER A 364 -0.09 -10.43 9.90
N ASP A 365 -1.16 -9.68 9.74
CA ASP A 365 -1.19 -8.25 9.49
C ASP A 365 -0.53 -7.47 10.65
N ALA A 366 -0.93 -7.73 11.89
CA ALA A 366 -0.35 -7.11 13.07
C ALA A 366 1.16 -7.39 13.22
N ILE A 367 1.60 -8.63 12.97
CA ILE A 367 3.03 -9.01 12.98
C ILE A 367 3.76 -8.30 11.83
N GLY A 368 3.15 -8.23 10.65
CA GLY A 368 3.68 -7.50 9.50
C GLY A 368 3.92 -6.02 9.83
N THR A 369 2.97 -5.36 10.48
CA THR A 369 3.06 -3.97 10.93
C THR A 369 4.21 -3.75 11.90
N ILE A 370 4.38 -4.62 12.90
CA ILE A 370 5.55 -4.57 13.81
C ILE A 370 6.85 -4.76 13.02
N ALA A 371 6.89 -5.71 12.10
CA ALA A 371 8.06 -5.93 11.24
C ALA A 371 8.36 -4.71 10.37
N GLY A 372 7.32 -4.04 9.84
CA GLY A 372 7.43 -2.78 9.11
C GLY A 372 8.09 -1.70 9.95
N ALA A 373 7.57 -1.43 11.15
CA ALA A 373 8.15 -0.47 12.09
C ALA A 373 9.61 -0.80 12.44
N CYS A 374 9.91 -2.06 12.74
CA CYS A 374 11.27 -2.50 13.11
C CYS A 374 12.26 -2.39 11.95
N THR A 375 11.85 -2.64 10.73
CA THR A 375 12.70 -2.55 9.54
C THR A 375 12.81 -1.13 9.00
N GLY A 376 11.79 -0.28 9.25
CA GLY A 376 11.78 1.13 8.86
C GLY A 376 10.87 1.45 7.69
N THR A 377 9.67 0.88 7.68
CA THR A 377 8.58 1.25 6.78
C THR A 377 7.28 1.42 7.58
N SER A 378 6.22 1.86 6.93
CA SER A 378 4.91 2.02 7.54
C SER A 378 4.20 0.66 7.73
N THR A 379 2.93 0.71 8.10
CA THR A 379 2.04 -0.43 8.33
C THR A 379 2.00 -1.37 7.13
N ILE A 380 2.21 -2.68 7.38
CA ILE A 380 2.13 -3.74 6.39
C ILE A 380 0.71 -4.33 6.42
N THR A 381 0.03 -4.30 5.29
CA THR A 381 -1.36 -4.76 5.16
C THR A 381 -1.55 -5.67 3.96
N THR A 382 -2.68 -6.37 3.90
CA THR A 382 -3.01 -7.26 2.77
C THR A 382 -3.31 -6.44 1.52
N PHE A 383 -2.71 -6.84 0.39
CA PHE A 383 -2.87 -6.15 -0.89
C PHE A 383 -4.02 -6.72 -1.72
N ILE A 384 -4.86 -5.83 -2.28
CA ILE A 384 -5.99 -6.21 -3.15
C ILE A 384 -5.51 -6.86 -4.45
N GLU A 385 -4.31 -6.58 -4.90
CA GLU A 385 -3.65 -7.18 -6.06
C GLU A 385 -3.46 -8.69 -5.90
N SER A 386 -3.52 -9.22 -4.67
CA SER A 386 -3.56 -10.66 -4.39
C SER A 386 -4.70 -11.37 -5.14
N ALA A 387 -5.78 -10.64 -5.45
CA ALA A 387 -6.86 -11.13 -6.30
C ALA A 387 -6.37 -11.66 -7.66
N SER A 388 -5.31 -11.07 -8.23
CA SER A 388 -4.73 -11.54 -9.51
C SER A 388 -4.13 -12.93 -9.40
N GLY A 389 -3.46 -13.25 -8.29
CA GLY A 389 -2.94 -14.59 -8.01
C GLY A 389 -4.04 -15.59 -7.75
N VAL A 390 -5.09 -15.18 -7.02
CA VAL A 390 -6.29 -15.98 -6.79
C VAL A 390 -6.98 -16.34 -8.11
N GLU A 391 -7.14 -15.36 -9.02
CA GLU A 391 -7.67 -15.59 -10.37
C GLU A 391 -6.77 -16.49 -11.22
N ALA A 392 -5.46 -16.48 -10.97
CA ALA A 392 -4.51 -17.40 -11.60
C ALA A 392 -4.52 -18.81 -11.01
N GLY A 393 -5.38 -19.07 -10.01
CA GLY A 393 -5.59 -20.37 -9.39
C GLY A 393 -4.94 -20.55 -8.03
N GLY A 394 -4.35 -19.51 -7.42
CA GLY A 394 -3.81 -19.55 -6.05
C GLY A 394 -4.91 -19.78 -5.02
N ARG A 395 -4.67 -20.72 -4.10
CA ARG A 395 -5.66 -21.11 -3.09
C ARG A 395 -5.06 -21.23 -1.69
N THR A 396 -3.74 -21.32 -1.58
CA THR A 396 -3.03 -21.66 -0.35
C THR A 396 -1.91 -20.67 -0.03
N GLY A 397 -1.35 -20.80 1.16
CA GLY A 397 -0.18 -20.03 1.58
C GLY A 397 1.06 -20.22 0.71
N LEU A 398 1.11 -21.25 -0.15
CA LEU A 398 2.24 -21.44 -1.07
C LEU A 398 2.32 -20.31 -2.12
N THR A 399 1.18 -19.78 -2.56
CA THR A 399 1.12 -18.56 -3.39
C THR A 399 1.75 -17.36 -2.66
N ALA A 400 1.34 -17.11 -1.42
CA ALA A 400 1.89 -16.05 -0.59
C ALA A 400 3.40 -16.27 -0.34
N MET A 401 3.82 -17.49 0.02
CA MET A 401 5.23 -17.83 0.21
C MET A 401 6.07 -17.52 -1.03
N THR A 402 5.57 -17.86 -2.21
CA THR A 402 6.26 -17.56 -3.48
C THR A 402 6.43 -16.06 -3.66
N THR A 403 5.39 -15.27 -3.39
CA THR A 403 5.45 -13.80 -3.48
C THR A 403 6.44 -13.23 -2.47
N GLY A 404 6.46 -13.72 -1.23
CA GLY A 404 7.42 -13.29 -0.20
C GLY A 404 8.88 -13.57 -0.58
N ILE A 405 9.16 -14.72 -1.18
CA ILE A 405 10.51 -15.04 -1.71
C ILE A 405 10.91 -14.06 -2.81
N LEU A 406 9.98 -13.70 -3.71
CA LEU A 406 10.26 -12.74 -4.78
C LEU A 406 10.52 -11.33 -4.24
N PHE A 407 9.86 -10.91 -3.16
CA PHE A 407 10.20 -9.66 -2.46
C PHE A 407 11.63 -9.68 -1.89
N LEU A 408 12.07 -10.80 -1.30
CA LEU A 408 13.46 -10.93 -0.84
C LEU A 408 14.46 -10.90 -2.00
N LEU A 409 14.15 -11.56 -3.10
CA LEU A 409 15.00 -11.53 -4.30
C LEU A 409 15.08 -10.11 -4.90
N ALA A 410 14.02 -9.32 -4.81
CA ALA A 410 14.00 -7.95 -5.31
C ALA A 410 15.02 -7.03 -4.59
N THR A 411 15.46 -7.37 -3.38
CA THR A 411 16.49 -6.59 -2.66
C THR A 411 17.82 -6.49 -3.42
N ILE A 412 18.15 -7.49 -4.26
CA ILE A 412 19.38 -7.53 -5.08
C ILE A 412 19.30 -6.51 -6.22
N PHE A 413 18.09 -6.13 -6.63
CA PHE A 413 17.84 -5.24 -7.75
C PHE A 413 17.67 -3.76 -7.34
N SER A 414 18.08 -3.40 -6.13
CA SER A 414 18.04 -2.03 -5.61
C SER A 414 18.51 -0.96 -6.61
N PRO A 415 19.66 -1.12 -7.33
CA PRO A 415 20.11 -0.11 -8.28
C PRO A 415 19.15 0.12 -9.44
N LEU A 416 18.44 -0.92 -9.89
CA LEU A 416 17.45 -0.78 -10.98
C LEU A 416 16.23 0.01 -10.52
N PHE A 417 15.75 -0.23 -9.30
CA PHE A 417 14.61 0.52 -8.76
C PHE A 417 14.93 2.00 -8.51
N LEU A 418 16.19 2.31 -8.18
CA LEU A 418 16.68 3.69 -8.06
C LEU A 418 16.63 4.49 -9.36
N THR A 419 16.70 3.83 -10.52
CA THR A 419 16.61 4.54 -11.81
C THR A 419 15.19 4.90 -12.20
N ILE A 420 14.16 4.35 -11.51
CA ILE A 420 12.77 4.69 -11.75
C ILE A 420 12.51 6.08 -11.16
N PRO A 421 12.23 7.08 -12.01
CA PRO A 421 11.99 8.43 -11.52
C PRO A 421 10.75 8.48 -10.62
N SER A 422 10.77 9.32 -9.59
CA SER A 422 9.65 9.43 -8.65
C SER A 422 8.31 9.71 -9.35
N PHE A 423 8.28 10.59 -10.32
CA PHE A 423 7.05 10.92 -11.07
C PHE A 423 6.58 9.80 -12.02
N ALA A 424 7.41 8.83 -12.39
CA ALA A 424 6.97 7.64 -13.11
C ALA A 424 6.06 6.74 -12.23
N THR A 425 6.08 6.94 -10.92
CA THR A 425 5.16 6.27 -9.98
C THR A 425 3.81 6.98 -9.84
N ALA A 426 3.66 8.23 -10.32
CA ALA A 426 2.41 8.97 -10.26
C ALA A 426 1.23 8.25 -10.94
N PRO A 427 1.37 7.66 -12.15
CA PRO A 427 0.31 6.87 -12.77
C PRO A 427 -0.18 5.73 -11.88
N ALA A 428 0.74 5.09 -11.12
CA ALA A 428 0.37 4.03 -10.19
C ALA A 428 -0.52 4.55 -9.06
N LEU A 429 -0.19 5.70 -8.45
CA LEU A 429 -1.01 6.33 -7.42
C LEU A 429 -2.42 6.68 -7.93
N ILE A 430 -2.52 7.23 -9.14
CA ILE A 430 -3.79 7.58 -9.76
C ILE A 430 -4.66 6.34 -9.98
N ILE A 431 -4.09 5.27 -10.53
CA ILE A 431 -4.83 4.02 -10.82
C ILE A 431 -5.20 3.27 -9.55
N VAL A 432 -4.33 3.20 -8.56
CA VAL A 432 -4.66 2.63 -7.25
C VAL A 432 -5.79 3.41 -6.61
N GLY A 433 -5.72 4.75 -6.64
CA GLY A 433 -6.82 5.62 -6.20
C GLY A 433 -8.14 5.31 -6.91
N PHE A 434 -8.11 5.12 -8.23
CA PHE A 434 -9.28 4.71 -9.00
C PHE A 434 -9.86 3.36 -8.55
N TYR A 435 -9.02 2.35 -8.31
CA TYR A 435 -9.49 1.04 -7.83
C TYR A 435 -10.14 1.12 -6.44
N MET A 436 -9.68 2.04 -5.59
CA MET A 436 -10.26 2.28 -4.27
C MET A 436 -11.65 2.93 -4.33
N MET A 437 -12.05 3.54 -5.46
CA MET A 437 -13.39 4.13 -5.63
C MET A 437 -14.52 3.09 -5.66
N GLY A 438 -14.22 1.81 -5.84
CA GLY A 438 -15.22 0.76 -6.02
C GLY A 438 -16.22 0.59 -4.87
N SER A 439 -15.85 0.93 -3.63
CA SER A 439 -16.75 0.86 -2.47
C SER A 439 -17.77 2.00 -2.42
N ALA A 440 -17.51 3.14 -3.10
CA ALA A 440 -18.43 4.27 -3.16
C ALA A 440 -19.82 3.91 -3.71
N VAL A 441 -19.88 2.98 -4.67
CA VAL A 441 -21.14 2.52 -5.29
C VAL A 441 -22.05 1.80 -4.30
N LYS A 442 -21.51 1.31 -3.19
CA LYS A 442 -22.27 0.60 -2.16
C LYS A 442 -22.83 1.54 -1.08
N ILE A 443 -22.49 2.83 -1.11
CA ILE A 443 -22.99 3.82 -0.16
C ILE A 443 -24.44 4.14 -0.51
N ASP A 444 -25.32 4.06 0.49
CA ASP A 444 -26.72 4.49 0.33
C ASP A 444 -26.82 6.01 0.45
N PHE A 445 -26.77 6.70 -0.67
CA PHE A 445 -26.98 8.15 -0.73
C PHE A 445 -28.45 8.58 -0.62
N ASN A 446 -29.41 7.64 -0.66
CA ASN A 446 -30.84 7.95 -0.46
C ASN A 446 -31.20 8.09 1.02
N ASP A 447 -30.40 7.49 1.94
CA ASP A 447 -30.49 7.78 3.36
C ASP A 447 -29.51 8.91 3.74
N PRO A 448 -30.01 10.16 3.97
CA PRO A 448 -29.13 11.28 4.32
C PRO A 448 -28.32 11.03 5.61
N SER A 449 -28.81 10.18 6.50
CA SER A 449 -28.11 9.86 7.76
C SER A 449 -26.86 8.98 7.55
N GLU A 450 -26.76 8.27 6.44
CA GLU A 450 -25.58 7.49 6.03
C GLU A 450 -24.81 8.20 4.90
N GLY A 451 -25.53 8.75 3.91
CA GLY A 451 -24.92 9.35 2.71
C GLY A 451 -24.17 10.63 3.01
N ILE A 452 -24.70 11.54 3.85
CA ILE A 452 -24.01 12.82 4.16
C ILE A 452 -22.71 12.58 4.91
N PRO A 453 -22.63 11.77 5.98
CA PRO A 453 -21.36 11.49 6.64
C PRO A 453 -20.33 10.81 5.72
N ALA A 454 -20.77 9.87 4.88
CA ALA A 454 -19.90 9.23 3.89
C ALA A 454 -19.35 10.26 2.87
N PHE A 455 -20.22 11.12 2.36
CA PHE A 455 -19.82 12.20 1.44
C PHE A 455 -18.82 13.16 2.09
N LEU A 456 -19.08 13.58 3.33
CA LEU A 456 -18.18 14.47 4.07
C LEU A 456 -16.82 13.80 4.33
N THR A 457 -16.79 12.50 4.63
CA THR A 457 -15.55 11.71 4.75
C THR A 457 -14.77 11.74 3.43
N ILE A 458 -15.45 11.46 2.30
CA ILE A 458 -14.84 11.42 0.96
C ILE A 458 -14.30 12.79 0.56
N LEU A 459 -15.03 13.85 0.87
CA LEU A 459 -14.63 15.23 0.54
C LEU A 459 -13.48 15.72 1.40
N ALA A 460 -13.54 15.49 2.72
CA ALA A 460 -12.62 16.08 3.67
C ALA A 460 -11.19 15.53 3.55
N MET A 461 -11.02 14.23 3.28
CA MET A 461 -9.68 13.64 3.18
C MET A 461 -8.78 14.29 2.15
N PRO A 462 -9.16 14.39 0.87
CA PRO A 462 -8.32 15.02 -0.14
C PRO A 462 -8.22 16.53 0.02
N THR A 463 -9.25 17.21 0.56
CA THR A 463 -9.24 18.66 0.71
C THR A 463 -8.42 19.15 1.90
N ALA A 464 -8.47 18.43 3.02
CA ALA A 464 -7.65 18.70 4.19
C ALA A 464 -6.25 18.03 4.10
N TYR A 465 -6.01 17.23 3.08
CA TYR A 465 -4.80 16.39 2.94
C TYR A 465 -4.53 15.55 4.19
N SER A 466 -5.60 15.04 4.78
CA SER A 466 -5.53 14.31 6.05
C SER A 466 -6.62 13.26 6.16
N ILE A 467 -6.20 12.00 6.26
CA ILE A 467 -7.12 10.87 6.48
C ILE A 467 -7.83 11.01 7.83
N SER A 468 -7.09 11.44 8.84
CA SER A 468 -7.60 11.68 10.19
C SER A 468 -8.74 12.69 10.21
N GLU A 469 -8.63 13.79 9.44
CA GLU A 469 -9.69 14.80 9.33
C GLU A 469 -10.95 14.22 8.67
N GLY A 470 -10.79 13.47 7.60
CA GLY A 470 -11.92 12.85 6.92
C GLY A 470 -12.69 11.87 7.82
N ILE A 471 -11.97 11.02 8.55
CA ILE A 471 -12.59 10.09 9.52
C ILE A 471 -13.28 10.87 10.65
N ALA A 472 -12.60 11.87 11.21
CA ALA A 472 -13.15 12.67 12.30
C ALA A 472 -14.46 13.38 11.88
N ILE A 473 -14.46 14.03 10.72
CA ILE A 473 -15.65 14.72 10.19
C ILE A 473 -16.77 13.71 9.91
N GLY A 474 -16.46 12.54 9.36
CA GLY A 474 -17.43 11.48 9.12
C GLY A 474 -18.09 10.99 10.43
N VAL A 475 -17.28 10.66 11.45
CA VAL A 475 -17.76 10.19 12.75
C VAL A 475 -18.59 11.24 13.46
N ILE A 476 -18.10 12.48 13.53
CA ILE A 476 -18.82 13.59 14.17
C ILE A 476 -20.14 13.84 13.46
N SER A 477 -20.13 13.98 12.13
CA SER A 477 -21.35 14.27 11.36
C SER A 477 -22.39 13.17 11.47
N TRP A 478 -21.99 11.88 11.40
CA TRP A 478 -22.91 10.76 11.54
C TRP A 478 -23.57 10.75 12.93
N THR A 479 -22.77 10.91 13.98
CA THR A 479 -23.29 10.91 15.35
C THR A 479 -24.24 12.08 15.58
N LEU A 480 -23.87 13.29 15.15
CA LEU A 480 -24.70 14.49 15.33
C LEU A 480 -25.99 14.43 14.51
N ILE A 481 -25.95 14.00 13.24
CA ILE A 481 -27.15 13.87 12.40
C ILE A 481 -28.15 12.90 13.05
N ASN A 482 -27.69 11.74 13.51
CA ASN A 482 -28.59 10.74 14.11
C ASN A 482 -29.10 11.15 15.49
N LEU A 483 -28.37 11.98 16.26
CA LEU A 483 -28.84 12.58 17.50
C LEU A 483 -29.92 13.64 17.23
N VAL A 484 -29.66 14.58 16.34
CA VAL A 484 -30.57 15.71 16.03
C VAL A 484 -31.86 15.21 15.36
N THR A 485 -31.78 14.17 14.50
CA THR A 485 -32.96 13.58 13.86
C THR A 485 -33.72 12.61 14.73
N GLY A 486 -33.30 12.39 15.99
CA GLY A 486 -33.94 11.46 16.93
C GLY A 486 -33.77 9.98 16.58
N LYS A 487 -32.98 9.64 15.58
CA LYS A 487 -32.74 8.27 15.12
C LYS A 487 -31.69 7.49 15.94
N ALA A 488 -31.16 8.07 17.01
CA ALA A 488 -30.10 7.49 17.83
C ALA A 488 -30.45 6.09 18.38
N LYS A 489 -31.72 5.87 18.76
CA LYS A 489 -32.23 4.57 19.27
C LYS A 489 -32.45 3.58 18.13
N GLU A 490 -32.94 4.02 16.98
CA GLU A 490 -33.20 3.20 15.80
C GLU A 490 -31.88 2.69 15.20
N LYS A 491 -30.90 3.58 15.00
CA LYS A 491 -29.56 3.26 14.46
C LYS A 491 -28.63 2.62 15.50
N LYS A 492 -29.07 2.44 16.76
CA LYS A 492 -28.32 1.81 17.86
C LYS A 492 -26.87 2.31 17.94
N ILE A 493 -26.69 3.64 18.06
CA ILE A 493 -25.36 4.26 18.15
C ILE A 493 -24.55 3.56 19.23
N SER A 494 -23.40 2.98 18.84
CA SER A 494 -22.54 2.27 19.78
C SER A 494 -21.87 3.25 20.78
N PRO A 495 -21.59 2.81 22.01
CA PRO A 495 -20.84 3.63 22.97
C PRO A 495 -19.48 4.10 22.41
N LEU A 496 -18.85 3.29 21.57
CA LEU A 496 -17.59 3.62 20.90
C LEU A 496 -17.74 4.86 20.01
N MET A 497 -18.84 5.00 19.27
CA MET A 497 -19.10 6.17 18.43
C MET A 497 -19.21 7.47 19.23
N TYR A 498 -19.83 7.43 20.42
CA TYR A 498 -19.87 8.59 21.29
C TYR A 498 -18.47 8.97 21.80
N VAL A 499 -17.69 7.97 22.24
CA VAL A 499 -16.29 8.20 22.69
C VAL A 499 -15.45 8.79 21.59
N LEU A 500 -15.48 8.23 20.38
CA LEU A 500 -14.74 8.74 19.22
C LEU A 500 -15.18 10.17 18.85
N THR A 501 -16.48 10.44 18.84
CA THR A 501 -17.01 11.78 18.55
C THR A 501 -16.49 12.81 19.55
N VAL A 502 -16.53 12.50 20.86
CA VAL A 502 -16.00 13.39 21.88
C VAL A 502 -14.49 13.59 21.71
N LEU A 503 -13.73 12.52 21.49
CA LEU A 503 -12.27 12.61 21.27
C LEU A 503 -11.92 13.49 20.06
N PHE A 504 -12.63 13.32 18.93
CA PHE A 504 -12.39 14.15 17.75
C PHE A 504 -12.82 15.60 17.93
N ILE A 505 -13.90 15.88 18.64
CA ILE A 505 -14.29 17.27 18.99
C ILE A 505 -13.21 17.88 19.90
N LEU A 506 -12.75 17.16 20.92
CA LEU A 506 -11.67 17.64 21.79
C LEU A 506 -10.38 17.90 21.01
N LYS A 507 -10.07 17.09 20.00
CA LYS A 507 -8.96 17.34 19.09
C LYS A 507 -9.04 18.72 18.44
N TYR A 508 -10.22 19.14 17.95
CA TYR A 508 -10.41 20.45 17.32
C TYR A 508 -10.42 21.63 18.32
N VAL A 509 -10.66 21.36 19.58
CA VAL A 509 -10.67 22.41 20.63
C VAL A 509 -9.25 22.63 21.19
N PHE A 510 -8.44 21.58 21.28
CA PHE A 510 -7.14 21.63 21.98
C PHE A 510 -5.92 21.50 21.06
N LEU A 511 -6.08 21.16 19.79
CA LEU A 511 -5.04 21.11 18.75
C LEU A 511 -5.35 22.06 17.60
#